data_4f69db57dacc03741065009210f49050
#
_entry.id   4f69db57dacc03741065009210f49050
#
_cell.length_a   1.000
_cell.length_b   1.000
_cell.length_c   1.000
_cell.angle_alpha   90.00
_cell.angle_beta   90.00
_cell.angle_gamma   90.00
#
_symmetry.space_group_name_H-M   'P 1'
#
loop_
_entity.id
_entity.type
_entity.pdbx_description
1 polymer ?
#
loop_
_entity_poly.entity_id
_entity_poly.type
_entity_poly.pdbx_seq_one_letter_code
_entity_poly.pdbx_strand_id
1 'polypeptide(L)'
;MVSRLVLGCGSVGRILVDALGDRRGGVTVLCTDEHRVETLRSDRVAARRADPTDPDVLADLDEPVDMVVVASDDPVTNEAAATAANDAYPGTFVLAYTGEEPTDDRRFAIESTADRTIGSATTAASELLGRIGEGSMRPRRLWRVLRTIDGPLAIVTHDNPDPDAIASGLALRRIAAAAGCDAEVCYFGAITHQQNRAMVNLLDIEMHELAPEDIDEYGGIALVDHSRPGVNDQLPEDTPVDVLIDHHPPRAPVEARFVDLRSDVGATSTLLVDYLGRLGIEIDSTVATALLYGIQVDTKDFRREVSTVDFDAAAFLLPHTDETTLEQVETPSMSAETLGTIARAISNREVTGSVLMSYIDDLHERDALAQAADQLLDIEDVRTTLVYGIIDGTIYCSGRTRGAGIDIGETLRDAFDRIGSAGGHADMAGAQLPLGLLGDADETALSGIVHDVINDRFFAAIESRPHEEPTAVAATTGALPSEETEATANGEDASETDARGGGGTDPAGSSDADGEPTGASDDGSTT
;
A
#
# COMPACT_ATOMS: atom_id res chain seq x y z
N MET A 1 21.11 30.29 11.21
CA MET A 1 20.62 29.30 12.21
C MET A 1 19.22 29.75 12.58
N VAL A 2 18.28 28.83 12.71
CA VAL A 2 16.90 29.18 13.08
C VAL A 2 16.87 29.63 14.54
N SER A 3 16.33 30.84 14.79
CA SER A 3 16.16 31.40 16.12
C SER A 3 14.70 31.32 16.55
N ARG A 4 14.43 30.71 17.70
CA ARG A 4 13.07 30.45 18.20
C ARG A 4 12.86 31.23 19.50
N LEU A 5 11.77 31.97 19.56
CA LEU A 5 11.34 32.66 20.77
C LEU A 5 10.17 31.88 21.39
N VAL A 6 10.33 31.45 22.64
CA VAL A 6 9.27 30.76 23.39
C VAL A 6 8.66 31.72 24.42
N LEU A 7 7.38 31.99 24.31
CA LEU A 7 6.59 32.86 25.16
C LEU A 7 5.79 32.01 26.17
N GLY A 8 6.18 32.08 27.43
CA GLY A 8 5.65 31.24 28.49
C GLY A 8 6.46 29.96 28.71
N CYS A 9 6.46 29.48 29.93
CA CYS A 9 7.17 28.29 30.37
C CYS A 9 6.24 27.38 31.20
N GLY A 10 5.05 27.10 30.64
CA GLY A 10 4.13 26.13 31.18
C GLY A 10 4.64 24.68 31.07
N SER A 11 3.79 23.74 31.41
CA SER A 11 4.09 22.29 31.32
C SER A 11 4.54 21.87 29.91
N VAL A 12 3.79 22.29 28.90
CA VAL A 12 4.08 22.04 27.48
C VAL A 12 5.33 22.82 27.03
N GLY A 13 5.45 24.09 27.45
CA GLY A 13 6.58 24.95 27.13
C GLY A 13 7.92 24.35 27.60
N ARG A 14 7.95 23.76 28.80
CA ARG A 14 9.14 23.11 29.33
C ARG A 14 9.56 21.90 28.53
N ILE A 15 8.62 20.98 28.23
CA ILE A 15 8.89 19.79 27.42
C ILE A 15 9.42 20.19 26.03
N LEU A 16 8.84 21.23 25.44
CA LEU A 16 9.27 21.74 24.15
C LEU A 16 10.68 22.31 24.19
N VAL A 17 11.01 23.09 25.20
CA VAL A 17 12.36 23.69 25.37
C VAL A 17 13.42 22.61 25.58
N ASP A 18 13.12 21.60 26.39
CA ASP A 18 14.01 20.45 26.60
C ASP A 18 14.27 19.71 25.28
N ALA A 19 13.22 19.44 24.50
CA ALA A 19 13.34 18.78 23.19
C ALA A 19 14.03 19.64 22.11
N LEU A 20 13.96 20.97 22.22
CA LEU A 20 14.63 21.89 21.30
C LEU A 20 16.11 22.09 21.62
N GLY A 21 16.52 21.84 22.88
CA GLY A 21 17.93 21.91 23.32
C GLY A 21 18.86 21.00 22.53
N ASP A 22 18.36 19.84 22.06
CA ASP A 22 19.11 18.87 21.25
C ASP A 22 19.11 19.20 19.75
N ARG A 23 18.35 20.22 19.31
CA ARG A 23 18.23 20.59 17.90
C ARG A 23 19.11 21.79 17.55
N ARG A 24 19.60 21.84 16.31
CA ARG A 24 20.37 22.95 15.80
C ARG A 24 19.52 24.24 15.77
N GLY A 25 20.02 25.33 16.37
CA GLY A 25 19.37 26.65 16.41
C GLY A 25 19.35 27.27 17.81
N GLY A 26 19.03 28.56 17.89
CA GLY A 26 18.87 29.28 19.16
C GLY A 26 17.44 29.11 19.71
N VAL A 27 17.32 29.03 21.04
CA VAL A 27 16.06 29.10 21.76
C VAL A 27 16.18 30.15 22.87
N THR A 28 15.31 31.14 22.82
CA THR A 28 15.20 32.17 23.90
C THR A 28 13.82 32.06 24.53
N VAL A 29 13.73 31.97 25.84
CA VAL A 29 12.47 31.81 26.58
C VAL A 29 12.16 33.07 27.38
N LEU A 30 10.94 33.61 27.25
CA LEU A 30 10.39 34.66 28.11
C LEU A 30 9.34 34.09 29.05
N CYS A 31 9.48 34.34 30.33
CA CYS A 31 8.60 33.83 31.37
C CYS A 31 8.53 34.79 32.54
N THR A 32 7.36 34.99 33.16
CA THR A 32 7.18 35.81 34.33
C THR A 32 7.66 35.15 35.62
N ASP A 33 7.71 33.83 35.66
CA ASP A 33 8.11 33.01 36.83
C ASP A 33 9.62 32.98 36.97
N GLU A 34 10.17 33.61 38.02
CA GLU A 34 11.59 33.72 38.28
C GLU A 34 12.25 32.35 38.55
N HIS A 35 11.55 31.47 39.26
CA HIS A 35 12.11 30.15 39.63
C HIS A 35 12.22 29.26 38.38
N ARG A 36 11.23 29.29 37.49
CA ARG A 36 11.28 28.58 36.21
C ARG A 36 12.40 29.10 35.31
N VAL A 37 12.58 30.43 35.26
CA VAL A 37 13.68 31.07 34.51
C VAL A 37 15.04 30.68 35.05
N GLU A 38 15.23 30.61 36.37
CA GLU A 38 16.48 30.17 36.98
C GLU A 38 16.77 28.70 36.68
N THR A 39 15.74 27.83 36.68
CA THR A 39 15.88 26.42 36.32
C THR A 39 16.34 26.27 34.87
N LEU A 40 15.68 26.98 33.92
CA LEU A 40 16.05 26.94 32.48
C LEU A 40 17.49 27.45 32.26
N ARG A 41 17.90 28.49 32.98
CA ARG A 41 19.30 29.00 32.93
C ARG A 41 20.31 27.95 33.44
N SER A 42 19.95 27.21 34.50
CA SER A 42 20.77 26.12 35.02
C SER A 42 20.95 25.01 34.00
N ASP A 43 19.94 24.78 33.16
CA ASP A 43 19.96 23.82 32.07
C ASP A 43 20.58 24.42 30.79
N ARG A 44 21.25 25.58 30.88
CA ARG A 44 21.93 26.31 29.79
C ARG A 44 21.01 26.82 28.69
N VAL A 45 19.72 27.00 28.95
CA VAL A 45 18.76 27.64 28.05
C VAL A 45 18.81 29.16 28.24
N ALA A 46 18.81 29.90 27.14
CA ALA A 46 18.66 31.36 27.20
C ALA A 46 17.23 31.71 27.67
N ALA A 47 17.10 32.15 28.91
CA ALA A 47 15.81 32.49 29.49
C ALA A 47 15.85 33.88 30.17
N ARG A 48 14.80 34.65 29.99
CA ARG A 48 14.65 35.99 30.61
C ARG A 48 13.35 36.07 31.40
N ARG A 49 13.42 36.68 32.58
CA ARG A 49 12.21 37.06 33.31
C ARG A 49 11.63 38.31 32.68
N ALA A 50 10.52 38.14 31.97
CA ALA A 50 9.83 39.21 31.28
C ALA A 50 8.36 38.86 31.10
N ASP A 51 7.50 39.84 30.83
CA ASP A 51 6.11 39.61 30.48
C ASP A 51 6.01 39.24 28.99
N PRO A 52 5.60 38.01 28.68
CA PRO A 52 5.49 37.54 27.28
C PRO A 52 4.31 38.16 26.53
N THR A 53 3.44 38.94 27.22
CA THR A 53 2.26 39.58 26.65
C THR A 53 2.49 41.07 26.31
N ASP A 54 3.67 41.61 26.64
CA ASP A 54 4.03 42.99 26.40
C ASP A 54 4.81 43.13 25.07
N PRO A 55 4.21 43.76 24.03
CA PRO A 55 4.87 43.87 22.72
C PRO A 55 6.14 44.75 22.75
N ASP A 56 6.25 45.71 23.68
CA ASP A 56 7.44 46.54 23.81
C ASP A 56 8.62 45.70 24.34
N VAL A 57 8.35 44.76 25.26
CA VAL A 57 9.34 43.82 25.78
C VAL A 57 9.82 42.86 24.66
N LEU A 58 8.90 42.45 23.78
CA LEU A 58 9.27 41.58 22.65
C LEU A 58 10.10 42.34 21.61
N ALA A 59 9.73 43.58 21.31
CA ALA A 59 10.46 44.42 20.35
C ALA A 59 11.87 44.82 20.84
N ASP A 60 12.10 44.83 22.14
CA ASP A 60 13.42 45.12 22.76
C ASP A 60 14.40 43.94 22.74
N LEU A 61 14.03 42.80 22.11
CA LEU A 61 14.95 41.68 21.91
C LEU A 61 15.87 41.94 20.71
N ASP A 62 17.15 42.11 20.99
CA ASP A 62 18.19 42.37 19.97
C ASP A 62 18.50 41.19 19.04
N GLU A 63 17.78 40.07 19.16
CA GLU A 63 18.02 38.84 18.39
C GLU A 63 16.99 38.67 17.29
N PRO A 64 17.40 38.21 16.09
CA PRO A 64 16.45 37.86 15.05
C PRO A 64 15.56 36.70 15.49
N VAL A 65 14.27 36.78 15.25
CA VAL A 65 13.26 35.77 15.58
C VAL A 65 12.68 35.20 14.29
N ASP A 66 12.96 33.93 14.02
CA ASP A 66 12.43 33.22 12.84
C ASP A 66 11.10 32.54 13.12
N MET A 67 10.80 32.24 14.40
CA MET A 67 9.56 31.59 14.83
C MET A 67 9.24 31.98 16.28
N VAL A 68 7.98 32.24 16.55
CA VAL A 68 7.47 32.41 17.91
C VAL A 68 6.63 31.21 18.31
N VAL A 69 6.84 30.71 19.53
CA VAL A 69 6.04 29.65 20.12
C VAL A 69 5.44 30.13 21.44
N VAL A 70 4.11 30.20 21.48
CA VAL A 70 3.36 30.59 22.69
C VAL A 70 3.00 29.30 23.46
N ALA A 71 3.48 29.20 24.72
CA ALA A 71 3.44 27.90 25.44
C ALA A 71 3.25 28.08 26.96
N SER A 72 2.35 28.99 27.39
CA SER A 72 1.87 29.05 28.77
C SER A 72 0.77 28.00 29.03
N ASP A 73 0.61 27.59 30.30
CA ASP A 73 -0.53 26.76 30.71
C ASP A 73 -1.86 27.54 30.70
N ASP A 74 -1.79 28.90 30.88
CA ASP A 74 -2.96 29.78 30.94
C ASP A 74 -3.41 30.26 29.55
N PRO A 75 -4.66 29.94 29.13
CA PRO A 75 -5.20 30.40 27.84
C PRO A 75 -5.28 31.92 27.68
N VAL A 76 -5.45 32.67 28.79
CA VAL A 76 -5.52 34.15 28.78
C VAL A 76 -4.17 34.71 28.37
N THR A 77 -3.12 34.18 28.99
CA THR A 77 -1.74 34.57 28.68
C THR A 77 -1.39 34.22 27.24
N ASN A 78 -1.83 33.06 26.74
CA ASN A 78 -1.53 32.63 25.38
C ASN A 78 -2.20 33.48 24.31
N GLU A 79 -3.45 33.88 24.52
CA GLU A 79 -4.15 34.83 23.63
C GLU A 79 -3.40 36.19 23.56
N ALA A 80 -3.07 36.76 24.72
CA ALA A 80 -2.36 38.02 24.78
C ALA A 80 -0.93 37.95 24.21
N ALA A 81 -0.21 36.87 24.50
CA ALA A 81 1.15 36.66 23.98
C ALA A 81 1.18 36.43 22.47
N ALA A 82 0.19 35.72 21.89
CA ALA A 82 0.07 35.58 20.45
C ALA A 82 -0.20 36.93 19.76
N THR A 83 -1.05 37.74 20.34
CA THR A 83 -1.31 39.10 19.86
C THR A 83 -0.04 39.95 19.91
N ALA A 84 0.64 39.99 21.06
CA ALA A 84 1.88 40.74 21.24
C ALA A 84 2.99 40.27 20.28
N ALA A 85 3.05 38.96 19.99
CA ALA A 85 4.00 38.41 19.02
C ALA A 85 3.75 38.91 17.60
N ASN A 86 2.49 38.95 17.16
CA ASN A 86 2.15 39.50 15.83
C ASN A 86 2.44 40.98 15.71
N ASP A 87 2.22 41.75 16.80
CA ASP A 87 2.51 43.17 16.82
C ASP A 87 4.02 43.46 16.78
N ALA A 88 4.81 42.70 17.56
CA ALA A 88 6.26 42.89 17.64
C ALA A 88 7.01 42.30 16.41
N TYR A 89 6.52 41.19 15.82
CA TYR A 89 7.17 40.47 14.72
C TYR A 89 6.23 40.25 13.55
N PRO A 90 5.81 41.26 12.81
CA PRO A 90 4.87 41.12 11.69
C PRO A 90 5.40 40.16 10.62
N GLY A 91 4.61 39.11 10.31
CA GLY A 91 4.95 38.11 9.31
C GLY A 91 5.88 36.98 9.79
N THR A 92 6.25 36.94 11.07
CA THR A 92 6.94 35.82 11.69
C THR A 92 5.91 34.74 12.04
N PHE A 93 6.26 33.47 11.77
CA PHE A 93 5.37 32.34 12.06
C PHE A 93 5.13 32.17 13.57
N VAL A 94 3.85 32.22 13.97
CA VAL A 94 3.41 32.05 15.35
C VAL A 94 2.69 30.71 15.54
N LEU A 95 3.29 29.84 16.35
CA LEU A 95 2.67 28.60 16.82
C LEU A 95 2.17 28.79 18.24
N ALA A 96 0.88 28.57 18.50
CA ALA A 96 0.32 28.78 19.85
C ALA A 96 -0.29 27.48 20.42
N TYR A 97 0.08 27.21 21.68
CA TYR A 97 -0.66 26.27 22.52
C TYR A 97 -1.93 26.94 23.04
N THR A 98 -3.08 26.28 22.97
CA THR A 98 -4.37 26.85 23.39
C THR A 98 -4.50 26.98 24.91
N GLY A 99 -3.55 26.43 25.68
CA GLY A 99 -3.60 26.43 27.16
C GLY A 99 -4.39 25.24 27.72
N GLU A 100 -4.46 25.19 29.06
CA GLU A 100 -5.24 24.18 29.77
C GLU A 100 -6.70 24.64 29.86
N GLU A 101 -7.64 23.78 29.46
CA GLU A 101 -9.10 23.99 29.50
C GLU A 101 -9.56 25.37 28.94
N PRO A 102 -9.17 25.74 27.70
CA PRO A 102 -9.61 27.01 27.12
C PRO A 102 -11.13 26.99 26.89
N THR A 103 -11.79 28.13 27.13
CA THR A 103 -13.17 28.32 26.65
C THR A 103 -13.18 28.34 25.11
N ASP A 104 -14.34 28.06 24.48
CA ASP A 104 -14.47 28.10 23.04
C ASP A 104 -14.14 29.46 22.44
N ASP A 105 -14.55 30.56 23.10
CA ASP A 105 -14.23 31.92 22.68
C ASP A 105 -12.72 32.18 22.69
N ARG A 106 -12.02 31.70 23.71
CA ARG A 106 -10.57 31.87 23.81
C ARG A 106 -9.81 31.03 22.81
N ARG A 107 -10.25 29.80 22.63
CA ARG A 107 -9.67 28.94 21.59
C ARG A 107 -9.77 29.61 20.24
N PHE A 108 -10.96 30.11 19.89
CA PHE A 108 -11.19 30.82 18.63
C PHE A 108 -10.34 32.09 18.52
N ALA A 109 -10.18 32.85 19.61
CA ALA A 109 -9.33 34.04 19.62
C ALA A 109 -7.85 33.71 19.36
N ILE A 110 -7.32 32.66 19.99
CA ILE A 110 -5.94 32.17 19.73
C ILE A 110 -5.79 31.64 18.30
N GLU A 111 -6.76 30.86 17.81
CA GLU A 111 -6.79 30.33 16.45
C GLU A 111 -6.85 31.39 15.37
N SER A 112 -7.52 32.54 15.66
CA SER A 112 -7.57 33.65 14.72
C SER A 112 -6.32 34.54 14.72
N THR A 113 -5.46 34.41 15.73
CA THR A 113 -4.27 35.25 15.91
C THR A 113 -2.98 34.48 15.53
N ALA A 114 -2.89 33.19 15.81
CA ALA A 114 -1.70 32.38 15.49
C ALA A 114 -1.84 31.69 14.12
N ASP A 115 -0.71 31.50 13.41
CA ASP A 115 -0.68 30.76 12.15
C ASP A 115 -1.06 29.29 12.32
N ARG A 116 -0.73 28.72 13.48
CA ARG A 116 -1.09 27.35 13.84
C ARG A 116 -1.31 27.21 15.34
N THR A 117 -2.29 26.38 15.70
CA THR A 117 -2.61 26.12 17.11
C THR A 117 -2.55 24.63 17.44
N ILE A 118 -2.24 24.34 18.70
CA ILE A 118 -2.23 22.99 19.27
C ILE A 118 -3.02 23.00 20.57
N GLY A 119 -4.02 22.12 20.67
CA GLY A 119 -4.81 21.94 21.90
C GLY A 119 -4.53 20.60 22.56
N SER A 120 -4.36 20.57 23.90
CA SER A 120 -4.08 19.33 24.64
C SER A 120 -5.20 18.29 24.51
N ALA A 121 -6.45 18.70 24.61
CA ALA A 121 -7.60 17.81 24.52
C ALA A 121 -7.77 17.18 23.12
N THR A 122 -7.63 17.99 22.07
CA THR A 122 -7.73 17.51 20.67
C THR A 122 -6.58 16.59 20.32
N THR A 123 -5.36 16.93 20.74
CA THR A 123 -4.17 16.10 20.52
C THR A 123 -4.29 14.78 21.27
N ALA A 124 -4.68 14.80 22.54
CA ALA A 124 -4.90 13.61 23.34
C ALA A 124 -6.04 12.75 22.79
N ALA A 125 -7.15 13.36 22.35
CA ALA A 125 -8.26 12.64 21.74
C ALA A 125 -7.85 11.98 20.41
N SER A 126 -7.10 12.67 19.55
CA SER A 126 -6.58 12.12 18.29
C SER A 126 -5.62 10.97 18.55
N GLU A 127 -4.73 11.09 19.52
CA GLU A 127 -3.81 9.99 19.91
C GLU A 127 -4.58 8.80 20.48
N LEU A 128 -5.58 9.03 21.33
CA LEU A 128 -6.44 7.97 21.85
C LEU A 128 -7.24 7.30 20.73
N LEU A 129 -7.85 8.06 19.82
CA LEU A 129 -8.58 7.54 18.69
C LEU A 129 -7.67 6.71 17.77
N GLY A 130 -6.44 7.15 17.52
CA GLY A 130 -5.44 6.37 16.81
C GLY A 130 -5.11 5.03 17.49
N ARG A 131 -5.16 4.99 18.85
CA ARG A 131 -4.88 3.78 19.63
C ARG A 131 -6.08 2.86 19.84
N ILE A 132 -7.31 3.32 19.68
CA ILE A 132 -8.54 2.54 19.86
C ILE A 132 -9.29 2.27 18.56
N GLY A 133 -8.87 2.87 17.45
CA GLY A 133 -9.45 2.62 16.12
C GLY A 133 -9.28 1.17 15.67
N GLU A 134 -10.07 0.73 14.67
CA GLU A 134 -10.03 -0.65 14.14
C GLU A 134 -8.63 -1.09 13.76
N GLY A 135 -7.82 -0.21 13.17
CA GLY A 135 -6.43 -0.49 12.82
C GLY A 135 -5.55 -0.91 14.00
N SER A 136 -5.83 -0.43 15.23
CA SER A 136 -5.04 -0.82 16.42
C SER A 136 -5.55 -2.09 17.11
N MET A 137 -6.78 -2.51 16.81
CA MET A 137 -7.37 -3.73 17.38
C MET A 137 -6.95 -4.98 16.60
N ARG A 138 -6.66 -4.87 15.29
CA ARG A 138 -6.25 -6.00 14.43
C ARG A 138 -4.98 -6.68 14.93
N PRO A 139 -3.86 -5.97 15.21
CA PRO A 139 -2.64 -6.60 15.73
C PRO A 139 -2.88 -7.37 17.04
N ARG A 140 -3.72 -6.84 17.93
CA ARG A 140 -4.09 -7.52 19.19
C ARG A 140 -4.95 -8.75 18.98
N ARG A 141 -5.82 -8.76 17.98
CA ARG A 141 -6.61 -9.93 17.59
C ARG A 141 -5.72 -11.02 17.00
N LEU A 142 -4.83 -10.66 16.06
CA LEU A 142 -3.82 -11.56 15.52
C LEU A 142 -2.98 -12.18 16.63
N TRP A 143 -2.42 -11.35 17.52
CA TRP A 143 -1.64 -11.80 18.67
C TRP A 143 -2.37 -12.81 19.55
N ARG A 144 -3.66 -12.59 19.77
CA ARG A 144 -4.48 -13.51 20.56
C ARG A 144 -4.69 -14.84 19.85
N VAL A 145 -4.92 -14.86 18.55
CA VAL A 145 -5.07 -16.08 17.76
C VAL A 145 -3.78 -16.87 17.78
N LEU A 146 -2.64 -16.26 17.49
CA LEU A 146 -1.32 -16.90 17.49
C LEU A 146 -1.03 -17.60 18.84
N ARG A 147 -1.35 -16.97 19.95
CA ARG A 147 -1.13 -17.55 21.29
C ARG A 147 -2.04 -18.73 21.65
N THR A 148 -3.05 -19.01 20.85
CA THR A 148 -3.99 -20.13 21.09
C THR A 148 -3.77 -21.30 20.16
N ILE A 149 -2.77 -21.23 19.27
CA ILE A 149 -2.35 -22.32 18.41
C ILE A 149 -1.56 -23.32 19.26
N ASP A 150 -1.95 -24.58 19.19
CA ASP A 150 -1.31 -25.68 19.94
C ASP A 150 -0.43 -26.49 18.98
N GLY A 151 0.85 -26.19 18.94
CA GLY A 151 1.85 -26.74 18.03
C GLY A 151 2.42 -25.71 17.05
N PRO A 152 3.21 -26.13 16.07
CA PRO A 152 3.78 -25.22 15.07
C PRO A 152 2.72 -24.69 14.12
N LEU A 153 2.89 -23.44 13.66
CA LEU A 153 2.05 -22.79 12.67
C LEU A 153 2.68 -22.91 11.29
N ALA A 154 2.00 -23.51 10.32
CA ALA A 154 2.37 -23.41 8.91
C ALA A 154 1.92 -22.06 8.36
N ILE A 155 2.86 -21.21 7.96
CA ILE A 155 2.59 -19.97 7.23
C ILE A 155 2.75 -20.29 5.75
N VAL A 156 1.64 -20.55 5.09
CA VAL A 156 1.60 -21.02 3.71
C VAL A 156 1.51 -19.83 2.75
N THR A 157 2.45 -19.76 1.84
CA THR A 157 2.43 -18.86 0.69
C THR A 157 1.76 -19.56 -0.50
N HIS A 158 1.46 -18.81 -1.57
CA HIS A 158 1.00 -19.41 -2.81
C HIS A 158 2.11 -20.23 -3.51
N ASP A 159 1.73 -21.10 -4.44
CA ASP A 159 2.66 -21.90 -5.28
C ASP A 159 3.62 -20.97 -6.04
N ASN A 160 4.91 -21.33 -6.07
CA ASN A 160 5.96 -20.50 -6.66
C ASN A 160 5.95 -19.05 -6.11
N PRO A 161 6.11 -18.89 -4.79
CA PRO A 161 5.90 -17.61 -4.09
C PRO A 161 6.75 -16.49 -4.67
N ASP A 162 6.15 -15.34 -4.80
CA ASP A 162 6.81 -14.13 -5.21
C ASP A 162 7.43 -13.38 -4.01
N PRO A 163 8.12 -12.27 -4.22
CA PRO A 163 8.77 -11.55 -3.14
C PRO A 163 7.84 -11.04 -2.07
N ASP A 164 6.57 -10.66 -2.39
CA ASP A 164 5.63 -10.20 -1.39
C ASP A 164 5.13 -11.33 -0.50
N ALA A 165 4.78 -12.47 -1.08
CA ALA A 165 4.41 -13.68 -0.33
C ALA A 165 5.55 -14.15 0.59
N ILE A 166 6.81 -14.20 0.09
CA ILE A 166 7.99 -14.61 0.86
C ILE A 166 8.22 -13.65 2.05
N ALA A 167 8.23 -12.34 1.79
CA ALA A 167 8.45 -11.32 2.80
C ALA A 167 7.34 -11.30 3.87
N SER A 168 6.09 -11.45 3.42
CA SER A 168 4.93 -11.54 4.29
C SER A 168 5.00 -12.78 5.20
N GLY A 169 5.41 -13.92 4.66
CA GLY A 169 5.66 -15.13 5.44
C GLY A 169 6.70 -14.91 6.55
N LEU A 170 7.83 -14.30 6.19
CA LEU A 170 8.91 -13.94 7.13
C LEU A 170 8.41 -13.01 8.24
N ALA A 171 7.69 -11.96 7.89
CA ALA A 171 7.18 -10.99 8.85
C ALA A 171 6.16 -11.64 9.81
N LEU A 172 5.25 -12.46 9.30
CA LEU A 172 4.28 -13.19 10.12
C LEU A 172 4.99 -14.20 11.04
N ARG A 173 6.02 -14.91 10.56
CA ARG A 173 6.88 -15.76 11.41
C ARG A 173 7.50 -14.97 12.56
N ARG A 174 8.00 -13.75 12.30
CA ARG A 174 8.56 -12.87 13.33
C ARG A 174 7.51 -12.47 14.36
N ILE A 175 6.29 -12.16 13.92
CA ILE A 175 5.16 -11.83 14.80
C ILE A 175 4.74 -13.05 15.64
N ALA A 176 4.66 -14.23 15.03
CA ALA A 176 4.32 -15.49 15.70
C ALA A 176 5.35 -15.82 16.78
N ALA A 177 6.64 -15.74 16.47
CA ALA A 177 7.72 -15.97 17.45
C ALA A 177 7.63 -15.00 18.65
N ALA A 178 7.36 -13.71 18.40
CA ALA A 178 7.16 -12.73 19.47
C ALA A 178 5.93 -13.04 20.32
N ALA A 179 4.89 -13.65 19.74
CA ALA A 179 3.70 -14.11 20.46
C ALA A 179 3.92 -15.43 21.22
N GLY A 180 5.07 -16.10 21.03
CA GLY A 180 5.39 -17.40 21.62
C GLY A 180 4.79 -18.58 20.86
N CYS A 181 4.49 -18.42 19.57
CA CYS A 181 4.05 -19.45 18.65
C CYS A 181 5.20 -19.82 17.70
N ASP A 182 5.59 -21.09 17.70
CA ASP A 182 6.51 -21.61 16.70
C ASP A 182 5.86 -21.56 15.32
N ALA A 183 6.60 -21.12 14.29
CA ALA A 183 6.06 -20.97 12.96
C ALA A 183 7.11 -21.19 11.88
N GLU A 184 6.70 -21.79 10.80
CA GLU A 184 7.52 -22.07 9.61
C GLU A 184 6.88 -21.43 8.37
N VAL A 185 7.71 -20.85 7.49
CA VAL A 185 7.26 -20.36 6.20
C VAL A 185 7.26 -21.50 5.21
N CYS A 186 6.12 -21.80 4.65
CA CYS A 186 5.89 -22.99 3.86
C CYS A 186 5.38 -22.63 2.46
N TYR A 187 5.70 -23.49 1.46
CA TYR A 187 5.21 -23.37 0.10
C TYR A 187 5.04 -24.75 -0.53
N PHE A 188 4.25 -24.84 -1.59
CA PHE A 188 4.13 -26.04 -2.39
C PHE A 188 4.82 -25.88 -3.75
N GLY A 189 5.32 -26.98 -4.29
CA GLY A 189 5.97 -26.99 -5.59
C GLY A 189 7.39 -26.45 -5.55
N ALA A 190 7.76 -25.53 -6.42
CA ALA A 190 9.14 -25.06 -6.54
C ALA A 190 9.22 -23.54 -6.74
N ILE A 191 10.21 -22.91 -6.14
CA ILE A 191 10.53 -21.49 -6.40
C ILE A 191 11.32 -21.42 -7.70
N THR A 192 10.64 -21.12 -8.81
CA THR A 192 11.23 -21.20 -10.15
C THR A 192 11.78 -19.87 -10.65
N HIS A 193 11.16 -18.74 -10.30
CA HIS A 193 11.62 -17.43 -10.75
C HIS A 193 12.98 -17.06 -10.18
N GLN A 194 13.87 -16.57 -11.06
CA GLN A 194 15.26 -16.24 -10.68
C GLN A 194 15.33 -15.19 -9.56
N GLN A 195 14.48 -14.17 -9.63
CA GLN A 195 14.43 -13.11 -8.61
C GLN A 195 14.02 -13.66 -7.24
N ASN A 196 13.00 -14.53 -7.20
CA ASN A 196 12.52 -15.13 -5.96
C ASN A 196 13.59 -16.05 -5.34
N ARG A 197 14.27 -16.86 -6.16
CA ARG A 197 15.43 -17.65 -5.72
C ARG A 197 16.59 -16.80 -5.24
N ALA A 198 16.87 -15.68 -5.94
CA ALA A 198 17.92 -14.74 -5.53
C ALA A 198 17.61 -14.13 -4.17
N MET A 199 16.37 -13.71 -3.93
CA MET A 199 15.89 -13.19 -2.65
C MET A 199 16.11 -14.22 -1.53
N VAL A 200 15.61 -15.43 -1.71
CA VAL A 200 15.74 -16.52 -0.72
C VAL A 200 17.21 -16.81 -0.40
N ASN A 201 18.07 -16.89 -1.42
CA ASN A 201 19.48 -17.22 -1.25
C ASN A 201 20.31 -16.07 -0.67
N LEU A 202 20.11 -14.84 -1.12
CA LEU A 202 20.89 -13.67 -0.68
C LEU A 202 20.55 -13.24 0.74
N LEU A 203 19.27 -13.40 1.13
CA LEU A 203 18.79 -13.09 2.47
C LEU A 203 18.83 -14.28 3.43
N ASP A 204 19.33 -15.46 2.99
CA ASP A 204 19.39 -16.72 3.76
C ASP A 204 18.05 -17.08 4.41
N ILE A 205 16.97 -17.04 3.59
CA ILE A 205 15.61 -17.28 4.04
C ILE A 205 15.33 -18.77 4.11
N GLU A 206 14.98 -19.25 5.29
CA GLU A 206 14.51 -20.62 5.50
C GLU A 206 13.03 -20.73 5.12
N MET A 207 12.72 -21.57 4.14
CA MET A 207 11.38 -21.94 3.71
C MET A 207 11.26 -23.46 3.55
N HIS A 208 10.10 -24.02 3.86
CA HIS A 208 9.84 -25.45 3.83
C HIS A 208 8.92 -25.79 2.67
N GLU A 209 9.40 -26.65 1.77
CA GLU A 209 8.54 -27.26 0.75
C GLU A 209 7.65 -28.32 1.41
N LEU A 210 6.33 -28.21 1.24
CA LEU A 210 5.34 -29.12 1.79
C LEU A 210 4.77 -30.03 0.72
N ALA A 211 4.45 -31.26 1.11
CA ALA A 211 3.44 -32.06 0.42
C ALA A 211 2.07 -31.89 1.13
N PRO A 212 0.94 -32.07 0.43
CA PRO A 212 -0.38 -31.89 1.04
C PRO A 212 -0.63 -32.72 2.30
N GLU A 213 0.04 -33.88 2.42
CA GLU A 213 -0.02 -34.77 3.59
C GLU A 213 0.73 -34.26 4.81
N ASP A 214 1.70 -33.35 4.65
CA ASP A 214 2.53 -32.83 5.75
C ASP A 214 1.75 -31.82 6.61
N ILE A 215 0.64 -31.30 6.11
CA ILE A 215 -0.15 -30.26 6.78
C ILE A 215 -0.72 -30.71 8.13
N ASP A 216 -0.96 -31.99 8.30
CA ASP A 216 -1.45 -32.59 9.53
C ASP A 216 -0.44 -32.55 10.70
N GLU A 217 0.84 -32.24 10.41
CA GLU A 217 1.89 -32.09 11.43
C GLU A 217 1.84 -30.73 12.12
N TYR A 218 1.10 -29.76 11.56
CA TYR A 218 0.98 -28.42 12.09
C TYR A 218 -0.25 -28.25 12.98
N GLY A 219 -0.10 -27.45 14.04
CA GLY A 219 -1.18 -27.12 14.97
C GLY A 219 -2.09 -26.00 14.49
N GLY A 220 -1.70 -25.27 13.43
CA GLY A 220 -2.47 -24.19 12.84
C GLY A 220 -1.97 -23.81 11.46
N ILE A 221 -2.81 -23.13 10.68
CA ILE A 221 -2.52 -22.71 9.32
C ILE A 221 -2.75 -21.22 9.15
N ALA A 222 -1.75 -20.52 8.62
CA ALA A 222 -1.85 -19.15 8.18
C ALA A 222 -1.66 -19.06 6.67
N LEU A 223 -2.50 -18.28 6.00
CA LEU A 223 -2.33 -17.92 4.60
C LEU A 223 -1.84 -16.48 4.49
N VAL A 224 -0.81 -16.24 3.68
CA VAL A 224 -0.31 -14.91 3.36
C VAL A 224 -0.26 -14.72 1.87
N ASP A 225 -0.69 -13.54 1.43
CA ASP A 225 -0.68 -13.11 0.03
C ASP A 225 -1.59 -13.93 -0.91
N HIS A 226 -2.46 -14.69 -0.33
CA HIS A 226 -3.58 -15.33 -0.99
C HIS A 226 -4.64 -15.66 0.06
N SER A 227 -5.90 -15.83 -0.36
CA SER A 227 -7.03 -15.80 0.56
C SER A 227 -7.83 -17.09 0.67
N ARG A 228 -7.45 -18.17 -0.02
CA ARG A 228 -8.24 -19.40 -0.03
C ARG A 228 -7.38 -20.65 -0.18
N PRO A 229 -7.60 -21.68 0.65
CA PRO A 229 -7.00 -22.99 0.44
C PRO A 229 -7.43 -23.58 -0.91
N GLY A 230 -6.52 -24.28 -1.58
CA GLY A 230 -6.73 -24.91 -2.89
C GLY A 230 -6.78 -23.92 -4.06
N VAL A 231 -6.49 -22.64 -3.82
CA VAL A 231 -6.38 -21.62 -4.87
C VAL A 231 -4.99 -21.02 -4.84
N ASN A 232 -4.19 -21.31 -5.84
CA ASN A 232 -2.76 -20.98 -5.92
C ASN A 232 -1.91 -21.64 -4.81
N ASP A 233 -2.42 -22.67 -4.18
CA ASP A 233 -1.73 -23.58 -3.27
C ASP A 233 -2.28 -25.02 -3.47
N GLN A 234 -1.67 -26.00 -2.81
CA GLN A 234 -2.09 -27.40 -2.94
C GLN A 234 -2.80 -27.92 -1.67
N LEU A 235 -3.28 -27.02 -0.83
CA LEU A 235 -4.09 -27.38 0.33
C LEU A 235 -5.47 -27.92 -0.12
N PRO A 236 -6.07 -28.86 0.62
CA PRO A 236 -7.48 -29.18 0.45
C PRO A 236 -8.38 -27.94 0.61
N GLU A 237 -9.42 -27.81 -0.22
CA GLU A 237 -10.30 -26.64 -0.21
C GLU A 237 -11.02 -26.42 1.14
N ASP A 238 -11.19 -27.46 1.96
CA ASP A 238 -11.83 -27.46 3.27
C ASP A 238 -10.84 -27.34 4.43
N THR A 239 -9.57 -27.02 4.16
CA THR A 239 -8.55 -26.82 5.19
C THR A 239 -8.93 -25.66 6.13
N PRO A 240 -9.01 -25.89 7.44
CA PRO A 240 -9.33 -24.82 8.39
C PRO A 240 -8.15 -23.84 8.50
N VAL A 241 -8.43 -22.55 8.34
CA VAL A 241 -7.43 -21.49 8.40
C VAL A 241 -7.56 -20.73 9.73
N ASP A 242 -6.44 -20.52 10.42
CA ASP A 242 -6.38 -19.73 11.65
C ASP A 242 -6.13 -18.25 11.39
N VAL A 243 -5.22 -17.94 10.46
CA VAL A 243 -4.81 -16.58 10.13
C VAL A 243 -4.84 -16.41 8.62
N LEU A 244 -5.39 -15.29 8.17
CA LEU A 244 -5.39 -14.91 6.77
C LEU A 244 -5.07 -13.42 6.66
N ILE A 245 -4.01 -13.10 5.90
CA ILE A 245 -3.58 -11.73 5.62
C ILE A 245 -3.27 -11.63 4.12
N ASP A 246 -4.02 -10.79 3.41
CA ASP A 246 -3.91 -10.66 1.95
C ASP A 246 -4.36 -9.26 1.50
N HIS A 247 -3.72 -8.73 0.47
CA HIS A 247 -4.11 -7.45 -0.14
C HIS A 247 -4.98 -7.62 -1.39
N HIS A 248 -5.09 -8.82 -1.92
CA HIS A 248 -5.90 -9.09 -3.09
C HIS A 248 -7.41 -8.96 -2.80
N PRO A 249 -8.21 -8.46 -3.75
CA PRO A 249 -9.66 -8.42 -3.58
C PRO A 249 -10.25 -9.83 -3.49
N PRO A 250 -11.01 -10.14 -2.44
CA PRO A 250 -11.56 -11.48 -2.25
C PRO A 250 -12.60 -11.80 -3.34
N ARG A 251 -12.43 -12.95 -4.00
CA ARG A 251 -13.35 -13.42 -5.05
C ARG A 251 -14.53 -14.22 -4.52
N ALA A 252 -14.51 -14.59 -3.22
CA ALA A 252 -15.57 -15.33 -2.53
C ALA A 252 -15.45 -15.09 -1.02
N PRO A 253 -16.49 -15.46 -0.22
CA PRO A 253 -16.39 -15.42 1.23
C PRO A 253 -15.21 -16.23 1.75
N VAL A 254 -14.51 -15.69 2.74
CA VAL A 254 -13.34 -16.30 3.37
C VAL A 254 -13.62 -16.51 4.85
N GLU A 255 -13.28 -17.69 5.36
CA GLU A 255 -13.46 -18.06 6.76
C GLU A 255 -12.10 -18.36 7.40
N ALA A 256 -11.72 -17.59 8.44
CA ALA A 256 -10.58 -17.86 9.29
C ALA A 256 -10.83 -17.26 10.69
N ARG A 257 -10.07 -17.71 11.70
CA ARG A 257 -10.19 -17.16 13.07
C ARG A 257 -9.72 -15.69 13.12
N PHE A 258 -8.77 -15.34 12.29
CA PHE A 258 -8.32 -13.98 12.04
C PHE A 258 -8.26 -13.72 10.52
N VAL A 259 -8.90 -12.65 10.09
CA VAL A 259 -8.91 -12.20 8.68
C VAL A 259 -8.53 -10.73 8.61
N ASP A 260 -7.55 -10.40 7.77
CA ASP A 260 -7.24 -9.05 7.33
C ASP A 260 -7.07 -9.02 5.81
N LEU A 261 -8.12 -8.60 5.14
CA LEU A 261 -8.17 -8.41 3.69
C LEU A 261 -8.31 -6.92 3.40
N ARG A 262 -7.31 -6.33 2.78
CA ARG A 262 -7.28 -4.91 2.45
C ARG A 262 -6.72 -4.68 1.05
N SER A 263 -7.58 -4.41 0.11
CA SER A 263 -7.21 -4.13 -1.29
C SER A 263 -6.93 -2.64 -1.57
N ASP A 264 -6.82 -1.83 -0.53
CA ASP A 264 -6.47 -0.40 -0.59
C ASP A 264 -4.98 -0.13 -0.31
N VAL A 265 -4.18 -1.19 -0.26
CA VAL A 265 -2.70 -1.14 -0.17
C VAL A 265 -2.08 -1.92 -1.32
N GLY A 266 -0.85 -1.58 -1.67
CA GLY A 266 -0.17 -2.13 -2.82
C GLY A 266 0.48 -3.50 -2.61
N ALA A 267 0.63 -3.96 -1.35
CA ALA A 267 1.29 -5.22 -1.02
C ALA A 267 0.83 -5.77 0.34
N THR A 268 0.84 -7.09 0.51
CA THR A 268 0.62 -7.77 1.80
C THR A 268 1.74 -7.42 2.78
N SER A 269 2.98 -7.26 2.31
CA SER A 269 4.11 -6.75 3.09
C SER A 269 3.80 -5.44 3.79
N THR A 270 3.09 -4.51 3.14
CA THR A 270 2.65 -3.24 3.74
C THR A 270 1.78 -3.46 5.00
N LEU A 271 0.89 -4.46 4.95
CA LEU A 271 0.06 -4.83 6.09
C LEU A 271 0.90 -5.35 7.27
N LEU A 272 1.89 -6.19 6.97
CA LEU A 272 2.76 -6.79 7.99
C LEU A 272 3.70 -5.74 8.63
N VAL A 273 4.14 -4.73 7.89
CA VAL A 273 4.89 -3.58 8.43
C VAL A 273 4.06 -2.85 9.49
N ASP A 274 2.77 -2.57 9.21
CA ASP A 274 1.86 -1.94 10.18
C ASP A 274 1.74 -2.79 11.46
N TYR A 275 1.64 -4.13 11.33
CA TYR A 275 1.60 -5.03 12.49
C TYR A 275 2.88 -5.00 13.31
N LEU A 276 4.05 -5.11 12.67
CA LEU A 276 5.36 -5.07 13.34
C LEU A 276 5.54 -3.76 14.11
N GLY A 277 5.25 -2.62 13.48
CA GLY A 277 5.34 -1.29 14.09
C GLY A 277 4.38 -1.12 15.28
N ARG A 278 3.10 -1.51 15.14
CA ARG A 278 2.09 -1.38 16.22
C ARG A 278 2.32 -2.32 17.39
N LEU A 279 2.91 -3.49 17.15
CA LEU A 279 3.28 -4.43 18.20
C LEU A 279 4.62 -4.10 18.85
N GLY A 280 5.39 -3.15 18.29
CA GLY A 280 6.70 -2.77 18.78
C GLY A 280 7.72 -3.89 18.63
N ILE A 281 7.61 -4.70 17.59
CA ILE A 281 8.52 -5.81 17.30
C ILE A 281 9.72 -5.25 16.53
N GLU A 282 10.92 -5.50 17.05
CA GLU A 282 12.16 -5.11 16.37
C GLU A 282 12.31 -5.88 15.03
N ILE A 283 12.68 -5.15 13.99
CA ILE A 283 12.89 -5.66 12.64
C ILE A 283 14.40 -5.70 12.39
N ASP A 284 14.89 -6.88 12.01
CA ASP A 284 16.28 -7.03 11.53
C ASP A 284 16.40 -6.65 10.05
N SER A 285 17.64 -6.56 9.55
CA SER A 285 17.87 -6.13 8.17
C SER A 285 17.34 -7.12 7.14
N THR A 286 17.32 -8.41 7.43
CA THR A 286 16.77 -9.45 6.54
C THR A 286 15.27 -9.23 6.31
N VAL A 287 14.50 -9.10 7.41
CA VAL A 287 13.05 -8.87 7.33
C VAL A 287 12.75 -7.51 6.69
N ALA A 288 13.51 -6.46 7.04
CA ALA A 288 13.32 -5.12 6.48
C ALA A 288 13.57 -5.10 4.97
N THR A 289 14.67 -5.70 4.51
CA THR A 289 15.03 -5.78 3.09
C THR A 289 14.01 -6.60 2.32
N ALA A 290 13.59 -7.74 2.88
CA ALA A 290 12.57 -8.58 2.26
C ALA A 290 11.24 -7.86 2.07
N LEU A 291 10.73 -7.20 3.12
CA LEU A 291 9.47 -6.46 3.08
C LEU A 291 9.52 -5.27 2.12
N LEU A 292 10.62 -4.52 2.11
CA LEU A 292 10.76 -3.40 1.17
C LEU A 292 10.78 -3.89 -0.28
N TYR A 293 11.48 -4.99 -0.54
CA TYR A 293 11.51 -5.60 -1.87
C TYR A 293 10.15 -6.15 -2.29
N GLY A 294 9.40 -6.80 -1.39
CA GLY A 294 8.02 -7.24 -1.66
C GLY A 294 7.13 -6.07 -2.08
N ILE A 295 7.14 -4.95 -1.33
CA ILE A 295 6.39 -3.74 -1.67
C ILE A 295 6.80 -3.20 -3.05
N GLN A 296 8.11 -3.14 -3.35
CA GLN A 296 8.60 -2.63 -4.63
C GLN A 296 8.13 -3.48 -5.81
N VAL A 297 8.17 -4.81 -5.67
CA VAL A 297 7.77 -5.72 -6.76
C VAL A 297 6.30 -5.58 -7.08
N ASP A 298 5.43 -5.64 -6.08
CA ASP A 298 3.97 -5.59 -6.27
C ASP A 298 3.49 -4.23 -6.76
N THR A 299 4.10 -3.16 -6.25
CA THR A 299 3.78 -1.79 -6.67
C THR A 299 4.52 -1.35 -7.93
N LYS A 300 5.34 -2.21 -8.53
CA LYS A 300 6.23 -1.89 -9.66
C LYS A 300 7.03 -0.60 -9.38
N ASP A 301 7.84 -0.61 -8.32
CA ASP A 301 8.61 0.53 -7.82
C ASP A 301 7.71 1.75 -7.50
N PHE A 302 6.64 1.53 -6.78
CA PHE A 302 5.67 2.57 -6.37
C PHE A 302 5.01 3.31 -7.53
N ARG A 303 4.79 2.62 -8.67
CA ARG A 303 4.17 3.19 -9.88
C ARG A 303 2.78 2.65 -10.16
N ARG A 304 2.39 1.52 -9.55
CA ARG A 304 1.11 0.85 -9.81
C ARG A 304 0.45 0.42 -8.50
N GLU A 305 -0.87 0.61 -8.41
CA GLU A 305 -1.72 0.15 -7.30
C GLU A 305 -1.19 0.56 -5.91
N VAL A 306 -0.51 1.70 -5.84
CA VAL A 306 0.17 2.21 -4.66
C VAL A 306 -0.72 3.16 -3.86
N SER A 307 -0.64 3.09 -2.53
CA SER A 307 -1.28 3.98 -1.59
C SER A 307 -0.27 4.77 -0.74
N THR A 308 -0.73 5.75 0.03
CA THR A 308 0.15 6.47 0.97
C THR A 308 0.69 5.57 2.07
N VAL A 309 -0.02 4.48 2.40
CA VAL A 309 0.39 3.52 3.42
C VAL A 309 1.63 2.74 2.98
N ASP A 310 1.77 2.46 1.66
CA ASP A 310 2.96 1.79 1.11
C ASP A 310 4.21 2.67 1.23
N PHE A 311 4.07 3.98 1.00
CA PHE A 311 5.17 4.93 1.23
C PHE A 311 5.54 5.05 2.70
N ASP A 312 4.55 5.07 3.61
CA ASP A 312 4.80 5.09 5.06
C ASP A 312 5.52 3.82 5.52
N ALA A 313 5.11 2.65 4.99
CA ALA A 313 5.77 1.37 5.23
C ALA A 313 7.21 1.37 4.72
N ALA A 314 7.45 1.83 3.49
CA ALA A 314 8.80 1.94 2.94
C ALA A 314 9.69 2.90 3.74
N ALA A 315 9.16 4.07 4.15
CA ALA A 315 9.89 5.01 4.99
C ALA A 315 10.25 4.44 6.37
N PHE A 316 9.39 3.58 6.92
CA PHE A 316 9.66 2.87 8.17
C PHE A 316 10.75 1.79 8.01
N LEU A 317 10.75 1.06 6.90
CA LEU A 317 11.70 -0.02 6.61
C LEU A 317 13.09 0.48 6.23
N LEU A 318 13.18 1.57 5.48
CA LEU A 318 14.41 2.07 4.87
C LEU A 318 15.60 2.20 5.84
N PRO A 319 15.46 2.70 7.10
CA PRO A 319 16.57 2.78 8.04
C PRO A 319 17.12 1.43 8.49
N HIS A 320 16.38 0.33 8.26
CA HIS A 320 16.73 -1.03 8.67
C HIS A 320 17.15 -1.91 7.49
N THR A 321 16.98 -1.43 6.26
CA THR A 321 17.24 -2.17 5.02
C THR A 321 18.75 -2.26 4.73
N ASP A 322 19.22 -3.41 4.24
CA ASP A 322 20.52 -3.56 3.63
C ASP A 322 20.43 -3.19 2.14
N GLU A 323 20.81 -1.95 1.82
CA GLU A 323 20.75 -1.41 0.45
C GLU A 323 21.57 -2.26 -0.54
N THR A 324 22.72 -2.80 -0.11
CA THR A 324 23.60 -3.60 -0.98
C THR A 324 22.93 -4.92 -1.37
N THR A 325 22.30 -5.59 -0.40
CA THR A 325 21.57 -6.83 -0.66
C THR A 325 20.32 -6.56 -1.48
N LEU A 326 19.62 -5.46 -1.23
CA LEU A 326 18.44 -5.04 -2.01
C LEU A 326 18.80 -4.86 -3.50
N GLU A 327 19.85 -4.11 -3.82
CA GLU A 327 20.34 -3.93 -5.20
C GLU A 327 20.68 -5.26 -5.88
N GLN A 328 21.26 -6.22 -5.12
CA GLN A 328 21.59 -7.55 -5.66
C GLN A 328 20.36 -8.42 -5.92
N VAL A 329 19.32 -8.28 -5.12
CA VAL A 329 18.04 -8.99 -5.32
C VAL A 329 17.26 -8.37 -6.49
N GLU A 330 17.22 -7.04 -6.60
CA GLU A 330 16.57 -6.32 -7.70
C GLU A 330 17.21 -6.63 -9.05
N THR A 331 18.52 -6.76 -9.08
CA THR A 331 19.28 -7.04 -10.31
C THR A 331 20.12 -8.33 -10.16
N PRO A 332 19.46 -9.50 -10.09
CA PRO A 332 20.19 -10.74 -9.92
C PRO A 332 21.11 -10.99 -11.12
N SER A 333 22.30 -11.51 -10.81
CA SER A 333 23.29 -11.83 -11.85
C SER A 333 22.70 -12.85 -12.82
N MET A 334 22.66 -12.51 -14.10
CA MET A 334 22.25 -13.45 -15.15
C MET A 334 23.36 -14.45 -15.43
N SER A 335 23.00 -15.71 -15.66
CA SER A 335 23.96 -16.71 -16.11
C SER A 335 24.45 -16.40 -17.53
N ALA A 336 25.65 -16.88 -17.89
CA ALA A 336 26.13 -16.76 -19.26
C ALA A 336 25.20 -17.45 -20.27
N GLU A 337 24.49 -18.49 -19.82
CA GLU A 337 23.52 -19.25 -20.60
C GLU A 337 22.25 -18.44 -20.86
N THR A 338 21.70 -17.78 -19.82
CA THR A 338 20.56 -16.87 -19.94
C THR A 338 20.90 -15.69 -20.86
N LEU A 339 22.10 -15.09 -20.71
CA LEU A 339 22.57 -14.02 -21.60
C LEU A 339 22.69 -14.53 -23.05
N GLY A 340 23.15 -15.77 -23.25
CA GLY A 340 23.19 -16.43 -24.57
C GLY A 340 21.78 -16.58 -25.17
N THR A 341 20.80 -16.96 -24.37
CA THR A 341 19.40 -17.07 -24.77
C THR A 341 18.81 -15.71 -25.16
N ILE A 342 19.05 -14.66 -24.40
CA ILE A 342 18.63 -13.29 -24.72
C ILE A 342 19.29 -12.81 -26.03
N ALA A 343 20.58 -13.10 -26.21
CA ALA A 343 21.29 -12.73 -27.45
C ALA A 343 20.69 -13.45 -28.68
N ARG A 344 20.31 -14.73 -28.55
CA ARG A 344 19.58 -15.45 -29.60
C ARG A 344 18.20 -14.85 -29.84
N ALA A 345 17.47 -14.53 -28.79
CA ALA A 345 16.17 -13.87 -28.90
C ALA A 345 16.24 -12.55 -29.65
N ILE A 346 17.25 -11.72 -29.35
CA ILE A 346 17.50 -10.48 -30.07
C ILE A 346 17.83 -10.75 -31.54
N SER A 347 18.64 -11.77 -31.82
CA SER A 347 19.10 -12.09 -33.18
C SER A 347 17.97 -12.65 -34.06
N ASN A 348 17.10 -13.47 -33.48
CA ASN A 348 16.01 -14.17 -34.18
C ASN A 348 14.70 -13.40 -34.15
N ARG A 349 14.70 -12.14 -33.70
CA ARG A 349 13.48 -11.34 -33.57
C ARG A 349 12.86 -11.01 -34.92
N GLU A 350 11.54 -11.13 -34.95
CA GLU A 350 10.69 -10.70 -36.06
C GLU A 350 9.69 -9.68 -35.56
N VAL A 351 9.58 -8.53 -36.21
CA VAL A 351 8.69 -7.44 -35.79
C VAL A 351 7.62 -7.22 -36.85
N THR A 352 6.36 -7.29 -36.43
CA THR A 352 5.20 -7.00 -37.25
C THR A 352 4.34 -5.94 -36.53
N GLY A 353 4.37 -4.72 -37.03
CA GLY A 353 3.74 -3.58 -36.35
C GLY A 353 4.40 -3.32 -34.98
N SER A 354 3.64 -3.42 -33.91
CA SER A 354 4.13 -3.29 -32.52
C SER A 354 4.34 -4.63 -31.80
N VAL A 355 4.22 -5.74 -32.53
CA VAL A 355 4.39 -7.11 -31.99
C VAL A 355 5.74 -7.64 -32.42
N LEU A 356 6.52 -8.12 -31.47
CA LEU A 356 7.79 -8.79 -31.68
C LEU A 356 7.67 -10.26 -31.27
N MET A 357 8.08 -11.14 -32.16
CA MET A 357 8.17 -12.56 -31.90
C MET A 357 9.60 -13.05 -32.02
N SER A 358 9.99 -14.06 -31.24
CA SER A 358 11.31 -14.67 -31.36
C SER A 358 11.30 -16.14 -30.97
N TYR A 359 11.89 -16.97 -31.83
CA TYR A 359 12.12 -18.39 -31.59
C TYR A 359 13.54 -18.64 -31.09
N ILE A 360 13.67 -19.46 -30.04
CA ILE A 360 14.94 -19.89 -29.46
C ILE A 360 15.17 -21.37 -29.82
N ASP A 361 16.18 -21.62 -30.63
CA ASP A 361 16.54 -22.93 -31.16
C ASP A 361 17.29 -23.82 -30.15
N ASP A 362 17.99 -23.22 -29.19
CA ASP A 362 18.81 -23.91 -28.19
C ASP A 362 18.41 -23.39 -26.78
N LEU A 363 17.24 -23.79 -26.35
CA LEU A 363 16.68 -23.36 -25.06
C LEU A 363 16.95 -24.44 -24.00
N HIS A 364 17.62 -24.06 -22.91
CA HIS A 364 17.96 -24.94 -21.80
C HIS A 364 17.16 -24.66 -20.54
N GLU A 365 16.83 -23.38 -20.32
CA GLU A 365 16.08 -22.93 -19.17
C GLU A 365 14.81 -22.17 -19.59
N ARG A 366 13.67 -22.60 -19.08
CA ARG A 366 12.36 -21.98 -19.35
C ARG A 366 12.31 -20.51 -18.93
N ASP A 367 12.92 -20.19 -17.78
CA ASP A 367 12.87 -18.82 -17.21
C ASP A 367 13.62 -17.81 -18.07
N ALA A 368 14.58 -18.26 -18.87
CA ALA A 368 15.29 -17.40 -19.82
C ALA A 368 14.36 -16.81 -20.91
N LEU A 369 13.23 -17.49 -21.22
CA LEU A 369 12.23 -16.94 -22.16
C LEU A 369 11.52 -15.73 -21.60
N ALA A 370 11.16 -15.77 -20.31
CA ALA A 370 10.51 -14.65 -19.64
C ALA A 370 11.42 -13.42 -19.64
N GLN A 371 12.68 -13.60 -19.25
CA GLN A 371 13.69 -12.54 -19.25
C GLN A 371 13.96 -11.99 -20.66
N ALA A 372 14.02 -12.87 -21.66
CA ALA A 372 14.16 -12.43 -23.04
C ALA A 372 12.94 -11.62 -23.52
N ALA A 373 11.72 -12.03 -23.14
CA ALA A 373 10.51 -11.32 -23.51
C ALA A 373 10.46 -9.92 -22.87
N ASP A 374 10.87 -9.80 -21.60
CA ASP A 374 10.97 -8.51 -20.90
C ASP A 374 12.01 -7.58 -21.58
N GLN A 375 13.21 -8.08 -21.87
CA GLN A 375 14.26 -7.28 -22.55
C GLN A 375 13.87 -6.84 -23.97
N LEU A 376 13.18 -7.71 -24.72
CA LEU A 376 12.71 -7.37 -26.06
C LEU A 376 11.55 -6.38 -26.05
N LEU A 377 10.78 -6.31 -24.95
CA LEU A 377 9.73 -5.34 -24.79
C LEU A 377 10.28 -3.91 -24.65
N ASP A 378 11.54 -3.73 -24.25
CA ASP A 378 12.20 -2.44 -24.13
C ASP A 378 12.66 -1.84 -25.48
N ILE A 379 12.52 -2.59 -26.56
CA ILE A 379 12.82 -2.08 -27.91
C ILE A 379 11.79 -1.00 -28.29
N GLU A 380 12.28 0.07 -28.93
CA GLU A 380 11.46 1.19 -29.40
C GLU A 380 10.34 0.68 -30.33
N ASP A 381 9.12 1.22 -30.18
CA ASP A 381 7.90 0.86 -30.91
C ASP A 381 7.35 -0.57 -30.64
N VAL A 382 8.00 -1.41 -29.85
CA VAL A 382 7.49 -2.71 -29.45
C VAL A 382 6.57 -2.54 -28.25
N ARG A 383 5.36 -3.10 -28.36
CA ARG A 383 4.34 -3.11 -27.28
C ARG A 383 3.99 -4.49 -26.80
N THR A 384 4.22 -5.51 -27.62
CA THR A 384 3.93 -6.90 -27.28
C THR A 384 5.08 -7.77 -27.76
N THR A 385 5.53 -8.68 -26.90
CA THR A 385 6.55 -9.67 -27.21
C THR A 385 6.03 -11.07 -26.98
N LEU A 386 6.42 -12.03 -27.82
CA LEU A 386 6.24 -13.45 -27.63
C LEU A 386 7.54 -14.17 -27.92
N VAL A 387 8.18 -14.72 -26.89
CA VAL A 387 9.41 -15.51 -27.03
C VAL A 387 9.07 -16.96 -26.74
N TYR A 388 9.53 -17.86 -27.59
CA TYR A 388 9.23 -19.29 -27.45
C TYR A 388 10.40 -20.18 -27.86
N GLY A 389 10.43 -21.39 -27.33
CA GLY A 389 11.47 -22.36 -27.61
C GLY A 389 11.04 -23.77 -27.16
N ILE A 390 11.85 -24.76 -27.43
CA ILE A 390 11.55 -26.17 -27.14
C ILE A 390 12.50 -26.68 -26.07
N ILE A 391 11.94 -27.33 -25.04
CA ILE A 391 12.66 -28.11 -24.03
C ILE A 391 11.95 -29.45 -23.90
N ASP A 392 12.68 -30.57 -23.98
CA ASP A 392 12.19 -31.91 -23.71
C ASP A 392 10.86 -32.26 -24.42
N GLY A 393 10.73 -31.86 -25.68
CA GLY A 393 9.53 -32.16 -26.48
C GLY A 393 8.30 -31.33 -26.14
N THR A 394 8.49 -30.20 -25.42
CA THR A 394 7.45 -29.22 -25.09
C THR A 394 7.87 -27.84 -25.58
N ILE A 395 6.98 -27.17 -26.29
CA ILE A 395 7.16 -25.76 -26.64
C ILE A 395 6.72 -24.91 -25.45
N TYR A 396 7.60 -24.09 -24.98
CA TYR A 396 7.32 -23.07 -23.96
C TYR A 396 7.24 -21.70 -24.62
N CYS A 397 6.18 -20.95 -24.29
CA CYS A 397 6.01 -19.57 -24.76
C CYS A 397 5.97 -18.63 -23.56
N SER A 398 6.58 -17.46 -23.68
CA SER A 398 6.46 -16.34 -22.73
C SER A 398 6.07 -15.07 -23.47
N GLY A 399 4.93 -14.51 -23.12
CA GLY A 399 4.38 -13.28 -23.68
C GLY A 399 4.42 -12.14 -22.67
N ARG A 400 4.70 -10.94 -23.17
CA ARG A 400 4.65 -9.68 -22.42
C ARG A 400 3.94 -8.62 -23.23
N THR A 401 3.27 -7.70 -22.55
CA THR A 401 2.68 -6.53 -23.21
C THR A 401 2.76 -5.30 -22.31
N ARG A 402 2.82 -4.11 -22.94
CA ARG A 402 2.72 -2.82 -22.27
C ARG A 402 1.63 -1.97 -22.89
N GLY A 403 0.78 -1.37 -22.06
CA GLY A 403 -0.30 -0.48 -22.48
C GLY A 403 -1.63 -1.18 -22.74
N ALA A 404 -2.69 -0.41 -22.95
CA ALA A 404 -4.08 -0.84 -22.96
C ALA A 404 -4.54 -1.38 -24.33
N GLY A 405 -3.78 -2.23 -25.00
CA GLY A 405 -4.16 -2.69 -26.34
C GLY A 405 -4.42 -4.18 -26.47
N ILE A 406 -3.72 -5.01 -25.72
CA ILE A 406 -3.78 -6.46 -25.81
C ILE A 406 -3.72 -7.03 -24.39
N ASP A 407 -4.68 -7.85 -24.01
CA ASP A 407 -4.59 -8.74 -22.85
C ASP A 407 -3.85 -10.00 -23.30
N ILE A 408 -2.57 -10.13 -22.90
CA ILE A 408 -1.72 -11.24 -23.33
C ILE A 408 -2.16 -12.57 -22.73
N GLY A 409 -2.73 -12.57 -21.52
CA GLY A 409 -3.24 -13.77 -20.86
C GLY A 409 -4.40 -14.38 -21.62
N GLU A 410 -5.38 -13.57 -21.99
CA GLU A 410 -6.49 -14.03 -22.79
C GLU A 410 -6.07 -14.34 -24.24
N THR A 411 -5.14 -13.59 -24.81
CA THR A 411 -4.61 -13.83 -26.17
C THR A 411 -3.93 -15.19 -26.26
N LEU A 412 -3.08 -15.55 -25.29
CA LEU A 412 -2.42 -16.85 -25.29
C LEU A 412 -3.43 -17.99 -25.04
N ARG A 413 -4.45 -17.81 -24.19
CA ARG A 413 -5.54 -18.80 -24.04
C ARG A 413 -6.27 -19.04 -25.35
N ASP A 414 -6.68 -17.99 -26.04
CA ASP A 414 -7.37 -18.12 -27.33
C ASP A 414 -6.52 -18.79 -28.39
N ALA A 415 -5.22 -18.48 -28.41
CA ALA A 415 -4.29 -19.05 -29.38
C ALA A 415 -3.99 -20.54 -29.11
N PHE A 416 -3.78 -20.92 -27.84
CA PHE A 416 -3.07 -22.16 -27.51
C PHE A 416 -3.80 -23.12 -26.58
N ASP A 417 -4.85 -22.75 -25.86
CA ASP A 417 -5.52 -23.60 -24.86
C ASP A 417 -6.12 -24.89 -25.46
N ARG A 418 -6.38 -24.90 -26.76
CA ARG A 418 -6.89 -26.09 -27.47
C ARG A 418 -5.82 -27.12 -27.83
N ILE A 419 -4.52 -26.77 -27.76
CA ILE A 419 -3.40 -27.59 -28.16
C ILE A 419 -2.37 -27.77 -27.04
N GLY A 420 -2.62 -27.18 -25.90
CA GLY A 420 -1.75 -27.21 -24.72
C GLY A 420 -2.41 -26.55 -23.53
N SER A 421 -1.61 -25.93 -22.70
CA SER A 421 -2.05 -25.13 -21.57
C SER A 421 -1.54 -23.70 -21.74
N ALA A 422 -2.40 -22.71 -21.56
CA ALA A 422 -2.02 -21.29 -21.65
C ALA A 422 -2.76 -20.45 -20.62
N GLY A 423 -2.08 -19.42 -20.08
CA GLY A 423 -2.69 -18.53 -19.09
C GLY A 423 -1.73 -17.47 -18.59
N GLY A 424 -2.25 -16.59 -17.77
CA GLY A 424 -1.52 -15.47 -17.17
C GLY A 424 -2.43 -14.26 -16.96
N HIS A 425 -1.79 -13.14 -16.69
CA HIS A 425 -2.42 -11.81 -16.48
C HIS A 425 -2.48 -11.01 -17.77
N ALA A 426 -3.07 -9.83 -17.69
CA ALA A 426 -3.25 -8.97 -18.86
C ALA A 426 -1.91 -8.49 -19.47
N ASP A 427 -0.85 -8.37 -18.68
CA ASP A 427 0.47 -7.85 -19.06
C ASP A 427 1.55 -8.93 -19.21
N MET A 428 1.36 -10.13 -18.64
CA MET A 428 2.29 -11.25 -18.73
C MET A 428 1.56 -12.60 -18.80
N ALA A 429 2.01 -13.48 -19.66
CA ALA A 429 1.41 -14.81 -19.79
C ALA A 429 2.38 -15.82 -20.37
N GLY A 430 2.05 -17.10 -20.18
CA GLY A 430 2.81 -18.22 -20.71
C GLY A 430 1.95 -19.29 -21.35
N ALA A 431 2.57 -20.13 -22.17
CA ALA A 431 1.93 -21.33 -22.72
C ALA A 431 2.90 -22.51 -22.74
N GLN A 432 2.35 -23.72 -22.64
CA GLN A 432 3.08 -24.98 -22.72
C GLN A 432 2.35 -25.89 -23.70
N LEU A 433 3.02 -26.28 -24.79
CA LEU A 433 2.42 -27.00 -25.88
C LEU A 433 3.23 -28.29 -26.15
N PRO A 434 2.71 -29.49 -25.84
CA PRO A 434 3.43 -30.74 -26.10
C PRO A 434 3.55 -30.97 -27.61
N LEU A 435 4.74 -31.28 -28.08
CA LEU A 435 5.00 -31.56 -29.49
C LEU A 435 4.28 -32.82 -30.00
N GLY A 436 3.96 -33.76 -29.11
CA GLY A 436 3.29 -35.00 -29.46
C GLY A 436 4.05 -35.78 -30.54
N LEU A 437 3.37 -36.19 -31.61
CA LEU A 437 3.97 -36.92 -32.72
C LEU A 437 4.98 -36.13 -33.56
N LEU A 438 5.04 -34.81 -33.41
CA LEU A 438 6.02 -33.96 -34.12
C LEU A 438 7.42 -34.04 -33.49
N GLY A 439 7.55 -34.59 -32.27
CA GLY A 439 8.84 -34.75 -31.59
C GLY A 439 9.84 -35.66 -32.29
N ASP A 440 9.40 -36.52 -33.23
CA ASP A 440 10.26 -37.38 -34.03
C ASP A 440 10.70 -36.76 -35.38
N ALA A 441 10.32 -35.53 -35.66
CA ALA A 441 10.68 -34.82 -36.90
C ALA A 441 12.13 -34.34 -36.88
N ASP A 442 12.73 -34.15 -38.07
CA ASP A 442 14.04 -33.52 -38.22
C ASP A 442 14.00 -32.09 -37.62
N GLU A 443 15.00 -31.73 -36.82
CA GLU A 443 15.10 -30.52 -36.04
C GLU A 443 14.88 -29.26 -36.90
N THR A 444 15.43 -29.25 -38.13
CA THR A 444 15.25 -28.09 -39.05
C THR A 444 13.82 -27.99 -39.60
N ALA A 445 13.17 -29.13 -39.85
CA ALA A 445 11.77 -29.16 -40.28
C ALA A 445 10.81 -28.81 -39.11
N LEU A 446 11.16 -29.25 -37.90
CA LEU A 446 10.41 -28.99 -36.69
C LEU A 446 10.39 -27.49 -36.34
N SER A 447 11.54 -26.81 -36.38
CA SER A 447 11.63 -25.40 -36.10
C SER A 447 10.75 -24.53 -37.03
N GLY A 448 10.74 -24.85 -38.33
CA GLY A 448 9.86 -24.17 -39.30
C GLY A 448 8.38 -24.41 -39.04
N ILE A 449 7.98 -25.63 -38.74
CA ILE A 449 6.57 -25.97 -38.43
C ILE A 449 6.13 -25.27 -37.14
N VAL A 450 6.96 -25.33 -36.11
CA VAL A 450 6.66 -24.66 -34.83
C VAL A 450 6.53 -23.14 -35.02
N HIS A 451 7.44 -22.54 -35.76
CA HIS A 451 7.40 -21.12 -36.08
C HIS A 451 6.10 -20.72 -36.78
N ASP A 452 5.73 -21.44 -37.85
CA ASP A 452 4.50 -21.14 -38.61
C ASP A 452 3.24 -21.31 -37.74
N VAL A 453 3.17 -22.39 -36.97
CA VAL A 453 1.99 -22.68 -36.11
C VAL A 453 1.84 -21.64 -35.00
N ILE A 454 2.93 -21.29 -34.32
CA ILE A 454 2.88 -20.30 -33.23
C ILE A 454 2.51 -18.92 -33.78
N ASN A 455 3.16 -18.49 -34.88
CA ASN A 455 2.90 -17.20 -35.50
C ASN A 455 1.45 -17.09 -35.99
N ASP A 456 0.99 -18.04 -36.78
CA ASP A 456 -0.37 -18.02 -37.33
C ASP A 456 -1.45 -17.97 -36.24
N ARG A 457 -1.30 -18.77 -35.18
CA ARG A 457 -2.26 -18.81 -34.09
C ARG A 457 -2.25 -17.55 -33.24
N PHE A 458 -1.05 -17.04 -32.95
CA PHE A 458 -0.91 -15.84 -32.13
C PHE A 458 -1.47 -14.60 -32.83
N PHE A 459 -1.14 -14.41 -34.11
CA PHE A 459 -1.70 -13.29 -34.88
C PHE A 459 -3.21 -13.43 -35.12
N ALA A 460 -3.71 -14.64 -35.38
CA ALA A 460 -5.14 -14.88 -35.48
C ALA A 460 -5.89 -14.54 -34.19
N ALA A 461 -5.30 -14.82 -33.01
CA ALA A 461 -5.89 -14.47 -31.74
C ALA A 461 -5.90 -12.94 -31.52
N ILE A 462 -4.83 -12.23 -31.90
CA ILE A 462 -4.77 -10.77 -31.84
C ILE A 462 -5.82 -10.14 -32.77
N GLU A 463 -5.92 -10.59 -34.01
CA GLU A 463 -6.84 -10.05 -35.02
C GLU A 463 -8.32 -10.31 -34.69
N SER A 464 -8.61 -11.41 -33.99
CA SER A 464 -9.99 -11.78 -33.62
C SER A 464 -10.59 -10.91 -32.52
N ARG A 465 -9.80 -10.07 -31.86
CA ARG A 465 -10.24 -9.19 -30.77
C ARG A 465 -10.51 -7.78 -31.28
N PRO A 466 -11.65 -7.17 -30.93
CA PRO A 466 -11.88 -5.78 -31.22
C PRO A 466 -10.82 -4.94 -30.51
N HIS A 467 -10.05 -4.15 -31.26
CA HIS A 467 -9.21 -3.11 -30.70
C HIS A 467 -10.12 -2.12 -29.97
N GLU A 468 -10.06 -2.06 -28.65
CA GLU A 468 -10.53 -0.88 -27.93
C GLU A 468 -9.56 0.25 -28.27
N GLU A 469 -9.97 1.12 -29.21
CA GLU A 469 -9.30 2.40 -29.39
C GLU A 469 -9.31 3.11 -28.03
N PRO A 470 -8.18 3.65 -27.56
CA PRO A 470 -8.18 4.44 -26.35
C PRO A 470 -9.16 5.59 -26.54
N THR A 471 -10.26 5.56 -25.81
CA THR A 471 -11.23 6.66 -25.77
C THR A 471 -10.44 7.88 -25.35
N ALA A 472 -10.22 8.80 -26.28
CA ALA A 472 -9.59 10.08 -25.99
C ALA A 472 -10.42 10.71 -24.87
N VAL A 473 -9.84 10.74 -23.67
CA VAL A 473 -10.40 11.54 -22.57
C VAL A 473 -10.37 12.97 -23.07
N ALA A 474 -11.53 13.45 -23.52
CA ALA A 474 -11.72 14.84 -23.87
C ALA A 474 -11.31 15.65 -22.63
N ALA A 475 -10.17 16.33 -22.74
CA ALA A 475 -9.75 17.30 -21.77
C ALA A 475 -10.85 18.38 -21.72
N THR A 476 -11.76 18.25 -20.78
CA THR A 476 -12.65 19.33 -20.38
C THR A 476 -11.77 20.37 -19.72
N THR A 477 -11.29 21.30 -20.52
CA THR A 477 -10.79 22.58 -20.06
C THR A 477 -11.95 23.26 -19.34
N GLY A 478 -11.94 23.16 -18.01
CA GLY A 478 -12.80 23.94 -17.15
C GLY A 478 -12.43 25.42 -17.30
N ALA A 479 -13.16 26.13 -18.13
CA ALA A 479 -13.17 27.59 -18.10
C ALA A 479 -13.89 28.00 -16.82
N LEU A 480 -13.20 28.75 -15.97
CA LEU A 480 -13.76 29.49 -14.84
C LEU A 480 -14.81 30.45 -15.37
N PRO A 481 -15.98 30.60 -14.73
CA PRO A 481 -16.93 31.62 -15.11
C PRO A 481 -16.37 32.99 -14.72
N SER A 482 -16.21 33.85 -15.73
CA SER A 482 -15.97 35.29 -15.54
C SER A 482 -17.23 35.94 -14.98
N GLU A 483 -17.06 36.70 -13.90
CA GLU A 483 -18.05 37.62 -13.35
C GLU A 483 -18.43 38.64 -14.42
N GLU A 484 -19.69 38.62 -14.87
CA GLU A 484 -20.30 39.72 -15.59
C GLU A 484 -21.13 40.56 -14.63
N THR A 485 -20.73 41.79 -14.57
CA THR A 485 -21.33 42.93 -13.88
C THR A 485 -22.73 43.20 -14.40
N GLU A 486 -23.72 43.26 -13.51
CA GLU A 486 -25.07 43.76 -13.81
C GLU A 486 -25.01 45.26 -14.11
N ALA A 487 -25.52 45.64 -15.27
CA ALA A 487 -25.92 46.98 -15.58
C ALA A 487 -27.42 47.03 -15.91
N THR A 488 -28.13 47.70 -15.07
CA THR A 488 -29.55 48.03 -15.14
C THR A 488 -29.94 48.79 -16.41
N ALA A 489 -31.05 48.39 -17.08
CA ALA A 489 -31.90 49.34 -17.78
C ALA A 489 -33.34 48.83 -17.91
N ASN A 490 -34.26 49.68 -17.52
CA ASN A 490 -35.70 49.64 -17.52
C ASN A 490 -36.32 49.51 -18.92
N GLY A 491 -37.56 49.00 -18.94
CA GLY A 491 -38.54 49.37 -20.01
C GLY A 491 -39.61 48.33 -20.31
N GLU A 492 -40.77 48.44 -19.66
CA GLU A 492 -42.15 48.39 -20.21
C GLU A 492 -42.45 47.41 -21.39
N ASP A 493 -43.46 46.63 -21.47
CA ASP A 493 -44.91 46.75 -21.27
C ASP A 493 -45.63 45.54 -21.89
N ALA A 494 -46.75 45.20 -21.31
CA ALA A 494 -48.00 44.70 -21.88
C ALA A 494 -48.22 43.24 -22.39
N SER A 495 -49.16 42.68 -21.67
CA SER A 495 -50.43 42.05 -22.10
C SER A 495 -50.50 40.56 -22.43
N GLU A 496 -51.35 39.97 -21.60
CA GLU A 496 -52.61 39.25 -21.86
C GLU A 496 -52.47 37.91 -22.64
N THR A 497 -52.97 36.90 -22.16
CA THR A 497 -54.27 36.27 -21.91
C THR A 497 -54.08 34.74 -21.85
N ASP A 498 -54.54 34.15 -20.87
CA ASP A 498 -55.78 33.41 -20.65
C ASP A 498 -55.76 31.89 -20.95
N ALA A 499 -56.16 31.17 -19.98
CA ALA A 499 -57.21 30.24 -19.77
C ALA A 499 -56.86 28.76 -19.53
N ARG A 500 -57.25 28.35 -18.34
CA ARG A 500 -58.03 27.15 -17.99
C ARG A 500 -57.37 25.78 -18.23
N GLY A 501 -57.44 24.85 -17.38
CA GLY A 501 -58.24 24.54 -16.22
C GLY A 501 -58.00 23.12 -15.81
N GLY A 502 -58.30 22.92 -14.58
CA GLY A 502 -59.03 21.83 -13.99
C GLY A 502 -58.24 20.61 -13.61
N GLY A 503 -58.14 20.31 -12.41
CA GLY A 503 -59.05 19.83 -11.44
C GLY A 503 -58.60 18.43 -11.08
N GLY A 504 -58.27 18.18 -9.90
CA GLY A 504 -59.02 17.77 -8.73
C GLY A 504 -58.60 16.35 -8.42
N THR A 505 -58.25 16.04 -7.31
CA THR A 505 -58.82 15.74 -6.00
C THR A 505 -58.14 14.54 -5.38
N ASP A 506 -57.63 14.73 -4.19
CA ASP A 506 -57.51 13.73 -3.13
C ASP A 506 -58.90 13.16 -2.78
N PRO A 507 -59.08 12.07 -2.04
CA PRO A 507 -58.63 11.95 -0.64
C PRO A 507 -58.36 10.53 -0.09
N ALA A 508 -57.61 10.50 0.99
CA ALA A 508 -57.80 9.90 2.31
C ALA A 508 -58.60 8.57 2.52
N GLY A 509 -58.12 7.79 3.47
CA GLY A 509 -58.83 6.77 4.27
C GLY A 509 -57.86 5.69 4.71
N SER A 510 -57.25 5.72 5.87
CA SER A 510 -57.71 5.41 7.26
C SER A 510 -58.15 3.97 7.48
N SER A 511 -57.56 3.42 8.50
CA SER A 511 -58.06 2.64 9.63
C SER A 511 -57.41 1.25 9.77
N ASP A 512 -56.67 1.10 10.85
CA ASP A 512 -57.00 0.43 12.13
C ASP A 512 -57.26 -1.07 12.01
N ALA A 513 -56.57 -1.92 12.70
CA ALA A 513 -56.82 -2.33 14.08
C ALA A 513 -56.16 -3.68 14.40
N ASP A 514 -55.50 -3.71 15.53
CA ASP A 514 -55.57 -4.65 16.66
C ASP A 514 -55.44 -6.18 16.47
N GLY A 515 -54.63 -6.75 17.33
CA GLY A 515 -54.78 -8.12 17.78
C GLY A 515 -53.57 -8.81 18.37
N GLU A 516 -53.10 -8.41 19.53
CA GLU A 516 -52.60 -9.37 20.54
C GLU A 516 -53.83 -10.11 21.16
N PRO A 517 -53.76 -11.24 21.89
CA PRO A 517 -52.73 -11.60 22.84
C PRO A 517 -52.53 -13.13 23.13
N THR A 518 -51.53 -13.37 23.98
CA THR A 518 -51.51 -14.35 25.13
C THR A 518 -51.30 -15.84 24.91
N GLY A 519 -50.44 -16.35 25.80
CA GLY A 519 -50.52 -17.62 26.52
C GLY A 519 -49.19 -18.40 26.45
N ALA A 520 -48.30 -18.34 27.38
CA ALA A 520 -48.21 -18.82 28.76
C ALA A 520 -48.00 -20.34 28.87
N SER A 521 -46.96 -20.64 29.66
CA SER A 521 -46.72 -21.85 30.47
C SER A 521 -46.14 -23.07 29.72
N ASP A 522 -45.29 -23.88 30.23
CA ASP A 522 -44.67 -24.06 31.56
C ASP A 522 -43.88 -25.36 31.49
N ASP A 523 -42.88 -25.48 32.32
CA ASP A 523 -42.28 -26.70 32.89
C ASP A 523 -41.53 -27.72 32.02
N GLY A 524 -40.30 -28.00 32.39
CA GLY A 524 -39.94 -29.04 33.32
C GLY A 524 -38.66 -29.75 32.96
N SER A 525 -37.59 -29.47 33.67
CA SER A 525 -36.78 -30.33 34.53
C SER A 525 -36.14 -31.61 33.99
N THR A 526 -34.82 -31.63 34.24
CA THR A 526 -34.00 -32.78 34.70
C THR A 526 -33.67 -33.91 33.70
N THR A 527 -32.47 -34.09 33.35
CA THR A 527 -31.33 -34.74 34.05
C THR A 527 -30.03 -34.37 33.40
#